data_bef328db91545884bfd0a81ac1bc4926
#
_entry.id   bef328db91545884bfd0a81ac1bc4926
#
_cell.length_a   1.000
_cell.length_b   1.000
_cell.length_c   1.000
_cell.angle_alpha   90.00
_cell.angle_beta   90.00
_cell.angle_gamma   90.00
#
_symmetry.space_group_name_H-M   'P 1'
#
loop_
_entity.id
_entity.type
_entity.pdbx_description
1 polymer ?
#
loop_
_entity_poly.entity_id
_entity_poly.type
_entity_poly.pdbx_seq_one_letter_code
_entity_poly.pdbx_strand_id
1 'polypeptide(L)'
;VEVGGLIYILNHVNDDIPLRLEDADNDQKRNIEAKTVKVHFANGKVNGYFDIQKNKESDWAQIRDNAKYQEIDILGEYSHLTWRISDFKKYNTEITKTIENLDRLVYLEEEFMGLVKYGKMFNNRMHFSIDYKAKSPNASDYRTVYNASDYYAEPFCKPENFPTRCWGPAHEVGHCNQTRPGLKWAGLTEVTNNIM
;
A
#
# COMPACT_ATOMS: atom_id res chain seq x y z
N VAL A 1 -13.96 -19.33 9.01
CA VAL A 1 -13.69 -17.89 8.85
C VAL A 1 -14.55 -17.17 9.89
N GLU A 2 -13.95 -16.35 10.74
CA GLU A 2 -14.70 -15.52 11.69
C GLU A 2 -15.67 -14.62 10.93
N VAL A 3 -16.84 -14.39 11.51
CA VAL A 3 -17.89 -13.56 10.91
C VAL A 3 -17.42 -12.11 10.91
N GLY A 4 -17.27 -11.52 9.72
CA GLY A 4 -16.92 -10.10 9.54
C GLY A 4 -15.41 -9.88 9.35
N GLY A 5 -14.95 -10.02 8.12
CA GLY A 5 -13.59 -9.68 7.67
C GLY A 5 -13.57 -9.47 6.17
N LEU A 6 -12.57 -8.77 5.67
CA LEU A 6 -12.28 -8.71 4.24
C LEU A 6 -11.61 -10.03 3.81
N ILE A 7 -12.02 -10.57 2.68
CA ILE A 7 -11.45 -11.79 2.09
C ILE A 7 -10.75 -11.39 0.79
N TYR A 8 -9.47 -11.71 0.73
CA TYR A 8 -8.64 -11.49 -0.44
C TYR A 8 -8.28 -12.81 -1.10
N ILE A 9 -8.23 -12.82 -2.41
CA ILE A 9 -7.72 -13.94 -3.18
C ILE A 9 -6.39 -13.52 -3.77
N LEU A 10 -5.33 -14.19 -3.35
CA LEU A 10 -3.99 -13.98 -3.85
C LEU A 10 -3.71 -15.01 -4.95
N ASN A 11 -3.39 -14.53 -6.15
CA ASN A 11 -2.97 -15.38 -7.25
C ASN A 11 -1.44 -15.28 -7.40
N HIS A 12 -0.72 -16.12 -6.67
CA HIS A 12 0.74 -16.22 -6.76
C HIS A 12 1.14 -17.10 -7.93
N VAL A 13 1.76 -16.53 -8.95
CA VAL A 13 2.13 -17.25 -10.18
C VAL A 13 3.55 -17.81 -10.10
N ASN A 14 4.37 -17.36 -9.15
CA ASN A 14 5.82 -17.58 -9.14
C ASN A 14 6.39 -18.23 -7.87
N ASP A 15 5.55 -18.69 -6.93
CA ASP A 15 6.03 -19.21 -5.63
C ASP A 15 6.93 -20.45 -5.76
N ASP A 16 6.84 -21.18 -6.87
CA ASP A 16 7.61 -22.41 -7.11
C ASP A 16 8.90 -22.20 -7.94
N ILE A 17 9.21 -20.98 -8.33
CA ILE A 17 10.42 -20.70 -9.11
C ILE A 17 11.51 -20.19 -8.17
N PRO A 18 12.52 -21.02 -7.84
CA PRO A 18 13.64 -20.56 -7.02
C PRO A 18 14.33 -19.38 -7.72
N LEU A 19 14.35 -18.23 -7.06
CA LEU A 19 15.18 -17.09 -7.44
C LEU A 19 16.64 -17.51 -7.26
N ARG A 20 17.29 -17.97 -8.32
CA ARG A 20 18.73 -18.13 -8.33
C ARG A 20 19.35 -16.76 -8.48
N LEU A 21 20.27 -16.41 -7.61
CA LEU A 21 21.05 -15.16 -7.71
C LEU A 21 21.79 -15.05 -9.07
N GLU A 22 22.05 -16.20 -9.69
CA GLU A 22 22.66 -16.34 -11.03
C GLU A 22 21.75 -15.86 -12.17
N ASP A 23 20.44 -15.81 -11.94
CA ASP A 23 19.46 -15.35 -12.95
C ASP A 23 19.20 -13.83 -12.89
N ALA A 24 19.81 -13.11 -11.95
CA ALA A 24 19.62 -11.66 -11.77
C ALA A 24 20.20 -10.83 -12.93
N ASP A 25 21.17 -11.35 -13.66
CA ASP A 25 21.80 -10.70 -14.82
C ASP A 25 21.08 -10.96 -16.15
N ASN A 26 20.12 -11.86 -16.20
CA ASN A 26 19.34 -12.10 -17.40
C ASN A 26 18.09 -11.22 -17.39
N ASP A 27 18.15 -10.09 -18.09
CA ASP A 27 17.05 -9.18 -18.45
C ASP A 27 15.92 -9.85 -19.29
N GLN A 28 15.86 -11.16 -19.34
CA GLN A 28 14.72 -11.87 -19.86
C GLN A 28 13.58 -11.71 -18.87
N LYS A 29 12.75 -10.67 -19.11
CA LYS A 29 11.39 -10.59 -18.56
C LYS A 29 10.76 -11.96 -18.83
N ARG A 30 10.70 -12.81 -17.80
CA ARG A 30 9.88 -14.01 -17.86
C ARG A 30 8.45 -13.50 -17.95
N ASN A 31 7.92 -13.41 -19.16
CA ASN A 31 6.48 -13.23 -19.38
C ASN A 31 5.80 -14.52 -18.91
N ILE A 32 5.64 -14.65 -17.60
CA ILE A 32 4.84 -15.71 -17.03
C ILE A 32 3.40 -15.26 -17.20
N GLU A 33 2.73 -15.86 -18.15
CA GLU A 33 1.32 -15.63 -18.37
C GLU A 33 0.55 -16.15 -17.16
N ALA A 34 0.03 -15.22 -16.35
CA ALA A 34 -0.74 -15.56 -15.15
C ALA A 34 -1.98 -16.36 -15.56
N LYS A 35 -2.08 -17.61 -15.10
CA LYS A 35 -3.27 -18.43 -15.35
C LYS A 35 -4.48 -17.79 -14.66
N THR A 36 -5.55 -17.63 -15.42
CA THR A 36 -6.82 -17.13 -14.87
C THR A 36 -7.40 -18.17 -13.90
N VAL A 37 -7.69 -17.73 -12.68
CA VAL A 37 -8.37 -18.53 -11.66
C VAL A 37 -9.83 -18.10 -11.58
N LYS A 38 -10.76 -19.04 -11.71
CA LYS A 38 -12.18 -18.80 -11.47
C LYS A 38 -12.52 -19.15 -10.02
N VAL A 39 -13.06 -18.17 -9.30
CA VAL A 39 -13.48 -18.37 -7.89
C VAL A 39 -14.97 -18.13 -7.80
N HIS A 40 -15.65 -19.04 -7.12
CA HIS A 40 -17.08 -18.94 -6.80
C HIS A 40 -17.25 -18.68 -5.31
N PHE A 41 -17.94 -17.59 -4.97
CA PHE A 41 -18.35 -17.31 -3.60
C PHE A 41 -19.80 -17.77 -3.42
N ALA A 42 -19.99 -18.81 -2.63
CA ALA A 42 -21.34 -19.30 -2.35
C ALA A 42 -22.12 -18.34 -1.42
N ASN A 43 -21.42 -17.54 -0.63
CA ASN A 43 -22.02 -16.59 0.30
C ASN A 43 -21.06 -15.42 0.55
N GLY A 44 -21.57 -14.22 0.77
CA GLY A 44 -20.78 -13.03 1.07
C GLY A 44 -21.49 -11.74 0.62
N LYS A 45 -20.95 -10.60 1.03
CA LYS A 45 -21.39 -9.27 0.57
C LYS A 45 -20.20 -8.55 -0.04
N VAL A 46 -20.42 -7.87 -1.15
CA VAL A 46 -19.40 -7.01 -1.75
C VAL A 46 -19.23 -5.79 -0.86
N ASN A 47 -18.02 -5.55 -0.38
CA ASN A 47 -17.68 -4.38 0.42
C ASN A 47 -17.54 -3.12 -0.45
N GLY A 48 -17.07 -3.28 -1.67
CA GLY A 48 -16.62 -2.20 -2.52
C GLY A 48 -15.17 -1.84 -2.24
N TYR A 49 -14.59 -1.09 -3.16
CA TYR A 49 -13.27 -0.49 -3.06
C TYR A 49 -13.22 0.71 -4.02
N PHE A 50 -12.28 1.61 -3.81
CA PHE A 50 -12.01 2.69 -4.75
C PHE A 50 -10.70 2.41 -5.49
N ASP A 51 -10.72 2.54 -6.81
CA ASP A 51 -9.54 2.36 -7.66
C ASP A 51 -9.45 3.57 -8.58
N ILE A 52 -8.39 4.36 -8.47
CA ILE A 52 -8.22 5.59 -9.23
C ILE A 52 -8.24 5.36 -10.76
N GLN A 53 -7.93 4.14 -11.20
CA GLN A 53 -7.96 3.77 -12.62
C GLN A 53 -9.38 3.45 -13.12
N LYS A 54 -10.34 3.20 -12.23
CA LYS A 54 -11.70 2.74 -12.56
C LYS A 54 -12.79 3.69 -12.11
N ASN A 55 -12.56 4.42 -11.03
CA ASN A 55 -13.54 5.28 -10.39
C ASN A 55 -13.18 6.75 -10.54
N LYS A 56 -14.21 7.60 -10.47
CA LYS A 56 -14.06 9.05 -10.42
C LYS A 56 -14.29 9.54 -8.99
N GLU A 57 -13.81 10.75 -8.68
CA GLU A 57 -14.06 11.39 -7.38
C GLU A 57 -15.56 11.40 -7.02
N SER A 58 -16.43 11.62 -8.00
CA SER A 58 -17.89 11.60 -7.81
C SER A 58 -18.46 10.28 -7.30
N ASP A 59 -17.77 9.16 -7.52
CA ASP A 59 -18.23 7.82 -7.12
C ASP A 59 -17.91 7.53 -5.65
N TRP A 60 -16.97 8.27 -5.09
CA TRP A 60 -16.42 8.00 -3.77
C TRP A 60 -17.47 8.00 -2.66
N ALA A 61 -18.31 9.01 -2.61
CA ALA A 61 -19.33 9.09 -1.57
C ALA A 61 -20.23 7.86 -1.55
N GLN A 62 -20.67 7.41 -2.73
CA GLN A 62 -21.51 6.21 -2.87
C GLN A 62 -20.76 4.93 -2.47
N ILE A 63 -19.50 4.76 -2.90
CA ILE A 63 -18.67 3.60 -2.56
C ILE A 63 -18.47 3.55 -1.05
N ARG A 64 -18.03 4.65 -0.44
CA ARG A 64 -17.79 4.79 1.00
C ARG A 64 -19.03 4.47 1.82
N ASP A 65 -20.19 5.02 1.44
CA ASP A 65 -21.41 4.92 2.23
C ASP A 65 -22.12 3.58 2.08
N ASN A 66 -21.85 2.87 0.98
CA ASN A 66 -22.35 1.51 0.75
C ASN A 66 -21.45 0.39 1.28
N ALA A 67 -20.27 0.71 1.77
CA ALA A 67 -19.37 -0.28 2.36
C ALA A 67 -20.05 -1.08 3.48
N LYS A 68 -19.79 -2.39 3.53
CA LYS A 68 -20.44 -3.34 4.45
C LYS A 68 -19.56 -3.73 5.63
N TYR A 69 -18.29 -3.44 5.53
CA TYR A 69 -17.29 -3.70 6.58
C TYR A 69 -16.69 -2.39 7.07
N GLN A 70 -15.99 -2.43 8.19
CA GLN A 70 -15.45 -1.23 8.82
C GLN A 70 -14.21 -0.66 8.10
N GLU A 71 -13.50 -1.46 7.32
CA GLU A 71 -12.41 -1.02 6.46
C GLU A 71 -12.79 -1.08 4.98
N ILE A 72 -12.10 -0.26 4.19
CA ILE A 72 -12.21 -0.22 2.74
C ILE A 72 -10.82 -0.13 2.11
N ASP A 73 -10.67 -0.72 0.92
CA ASP A 73 -9.47 -0.63 0.11
C ASP A 73 -9.55 0.55 -0.86
N ILE A 74 -8.47 1.30 -0.88
CA ILE A 74 -8.25 2.44 -1.79
C ILE A 74 -6.99 2.14 -2.59
N LEU A 75 -7.12 2.08 -3.91
CA LEU A 75 -6.04 1.69 -4.83
C LEU A 75 -5.58 2.87 -5.67
N GLY A 76 -4.31 3.19 -5.53
CA GLY A 76 -3.56 4.10 -6.39
C GLY A 76 -2.80 3.36 -7.48
N GLU A 77 -1.91 4.04 -8.15
CA GLU A 77 -0.96 3.45 -9.11
C GLU A 77 0.15 2.70 -8.36
N TYR A 78 0.74 3.33 -7.33
CA TYR A 78 1.86 2.82 -6.55
C TYR A 78 1.49 2.45 -5.12
N SER A 79 0.30 2.84 -4.66
CA SER A 79 -0.17 2.67 -3.29
C SER A 79 -1.45 1.82 -3.19
N HIS A 80 -1.60 1.16 -2.04
CA HIS A 80 -2.80 0.46 -1.63
C HIS A 80 -3.07 0.80 -0.16
N LEU A 81 -4.12 1.52 0.13
CA LEU A 81 -4.51 1.90 1.49
C LEU A 81 -5.71 1.09 1.93
N THR A 82 -5.57 0.32 3.02
CA THR A 82 -6.69 -0.33 3.73
C THR A 82 -6.95 0.42 5.01
N TRP A 83 -8.09 1.13 5.11
CA TRP A 83 -8.35 2.02 6.23
C TRP A 83 -9.82 2.05 6.65
N ARG A 84 -10.08 2.59 7.86
CA ARG A 84 -11.44 2.68 8.41
C ARG A 84 -12.33 3.63 7.62
N ILE A 85 -13.53 3.18 7.32
CA ILE A 85 -14.60 3.99 6.72
C ILE A 85 -14.95 5.19 7.62
N SER A 86 -14.95 5.00 8.94
CA SER A 86 -15.25 6.07 9.91
C SER A 86 -14.29 7.25 9.80
N ASP A 87 -13.00 6.98 9.54
CA ASP A 87 -11.99 8.03 9.40
C ASP A 87 -12.18 8.79 8.09
N PHE A 88 -12.47 8.09 7.01
CA PHE A 88 -12.82 8.73 5.74
C PHE A 88 -14.08 9.61 5.86
N LYS A 89 -15.11 9.14 6.56
CA LYS A 89 -16.30 9.95 6.82
C LYS A 89 -16.02 11.19 7.65
N LYS A 90 -15.07 11.11 8.56
CA LYS A 90 -14.69 12.20 9.46
C LYS A 90 -13.79 13.23 8.79
N TYR A 91 -12.82 12.80 8.02
CA TYR A 91 -11.70 13.63 7.59
C TYR A 91 -11.60 13.84 6.08
N ASN A 92 -12.13 12.91 5.25
CA ASN A 92 -11.87 12.95 3.83
C ASN A 92 -12.74 13.96 3.09
N THR A 93 -12.08 14.87 2.41
CA THR A 93 -12.70 15.88 1.54
C THR A 93 -12.56 15.50 0.06
N GLU A 94 -11.48 14.79 -0.31
CA GLU A 94 -11.12 14.49 -1.69
C GLU A 94 -10.29 13.19 -1.75
N ILE A 95 -10.90 12.10 -2.24
CA ILE A 95 -10.23 10.79 -2.24
C ILE A 95 -9.12 10.71 -3.28
N THR A 96 -9.31 11.31 -4.44
CA THR A 96 -8.29 11.34 -5.49
C THR A 96 -7.00 11.99 -4.98
N LYS A 97 -7.13 13.09 -4.26
CA LYS A 97 -5.97 13.79 -3.66
C LYS A 97 -5.28 12.98 -2.57
N THR A 98 -6.05 12.21 -1.80
CA THR A 98 -5.49 11.26 -0.83
C THR A 98 -4.60 10.23 -1.51
N ILE A 99 -5.07 9.65 -2.61
CA ILE A 99 -4.34 8.66 -3.40
C ILE A 99 -3.08 9.28 -4.02
N GLU A 100 -3.21 10.45 -4.66
CA GLU A 100 -2.09 11.17 -5.27
C GLU A 100 -0.96 11.44 -4.26
N ASN A 101 -1.29 11.79 -3.03
CA ASN A 101 -0.31 12.02 -1.98
C ASN A 101 0.47 10.75 -1.63
N LEU A 102 -0.22 9.60 -1.51
CA LEU A 102 0.40 8.31 -1.22
C LEU A 102 1.24 7.80 -2.39
N ASP A 103 0.70 7.88 -3.60
CA ASP A 103 1.42 7.51 -4.82
C ASP A 103 2.68 8.36 -4.99
N ARG A 104 2.58 9.66 -4.75
CA ARG A 104 3.72 10.57 -4.80
C ARG A 104 4.80 10.20 -3.78
N LEU A 105 4.41 9.85 -2.55
CA LEU A 105 5.36 9.41 -1.54
C LEU A 105 6.16 8.19 -2.01
N VAL A 106 5.46 7.14 -2.46
CA VAL A 106 6.10 5.90 -2.94
C VAL A 106 6.99 6.19 -4.15
N TYR A 107 6.47 6.95 -5.12
CA TYR A 107 7.22 7.33 -6.32
C TYR A 107 8.51 8.09 -5.99
N LEU A 108 8.46 9.07 -5.08
CA LEU A 108 9.63 9.88 -4.73
C LEU A 108 10.74 9.06 -4.06
N GLU A 109 10.39 8.09 -3.21
CA GLU A 109 11.37 7.20 -2.62
C GLU A 109 12.01 6.26 -3.66
N GLU A 110 11.20 5.69 -4.56
CA GLU A 110 11.72 4.85 -5.65
C GLU A 110 12.55 5.67 -6.67
N GLU A 111 12.17 6.92 -6.92
CA GLU A 111 12.96 7.85 -7.73
C GLU A 111 14.33 8.15 -7.07
N PHE A 112 14.32 8.42 -5.76
CA PHE A 112 15.55 8.66 -4.99
C PHE A 112 16.48 7.44 -5.04
N MET A 113 15.96 6.24 -4.96
CA MET A 113 16.71 4.99 -5.12
C MET A 113 17.22 4.77 -6.56
N GLY A 114 16.80 5.59 -7.53
CA GLY A 114 17.16 5.45 -8.94
C GLY A 114 16.31 4.42 -9.69
N LEU A 115 15.34 3.77 -9.06
CA LEU A 115 14.53 2.73 -9.67
C LEU A 115 13.74 3.25 -10.87
N VAL A 116 13.21 4.47 -10.79
CA VAL A 116 12.51 5.14 -11.91
C VAL A 116 13.45 5.32 -13.11
N LYS A 117 14.67 5.84 -12.87
CA LYS A 117 15.67 6.08 -13.92
C LYS A 117 16.03 4.82 -14.70
N TYR A 118 16.09 3.68 -14.03
CA TYR A 118 16.49 2.42 -14.63
C TYR A 118 15.32 1.51 -15.02
N GLY A 119 14.07 1.96 -14.89
CA GLY A 119 12.87 1.18 -15.18
C GLY A 119 12.74 -0.07 -14.30
N LYS A 120 13.14 0.04 -13.03
CA LYS A 120 13.17 -1.05 -12.04
C LYS A 120 12.22 -0.80 -10.87
N MET A 121 11.22 0.07 -11.04
CA MET A 121 10.19 0.27 -10.02
C MET A 121 9.53 -1.06 -9.64
N PHE A 122 9.11 -1.15 -8.40
CA PHE A 122 8.43 -2.35 -7.91
C PHE A 122 7.08 -2.54 -8.64
N ASN A 123 6.74 -3.78 -8.96
CA ASN A 123 5.49 -4.10 -9.65
C ASN A 123 4.30 -4.20 -8.68
N ASN A 124 4.54 -4.33 -7.38
CA ASN A 124 3.53 -4.33 -6.34
C ASN A 124 3.30 -2.93 -5.80
N ARG A 125 2.08 -2.66 -5.36
CA ARG A 125 1.76 -1.45 -4.63
C ARG A 125 2.30 -1.52 -3.21
N MET A 126 2.80 -0.39 -2.68
CA MET A 126 3.08 -0.24 -1.26
C MET A 126 1.77 -0.28 -0.48
N HIS A 127 1.64 -1.22 0.45
CA HIS A 127 0.42 -1.40 1.23
C HIS A 127 0.49 -0.64 2.55
N PHE A 128 -0.37 0.35 2.71
CA PHE A 128 -0.60 1.09 3.96
C PHE A 128 -1.83 0.49 4.65
N SER A 129 -1.66 -0.03 5.85
CA SER A 129 -2.76 -0.70 6.56
C SER A 129 -2.88 -0.29 8.02
N ILE A 130 -4.09 -0.41 8.55
CA ILE A 130 -4.37 -0.22 9.96
C ILE A 130 -4.30 -1.55 10.71
N ASP A 131 -3.73 -1.53 11.91
CA ASP A 131 -3.78 -2.64 12.86
C ASP A 131 -4.25 -2.13 14.23
N TYR A 132 -5.35 -2.69 14.71
CA TYR A 132 -5.94 -2.32 15.99
C TYR A 132 -5.12 -2.76 17.21
N LYS A 133 -4.18 -3.68 17.02
CA LYS A 133 -3.29 -4.19 18.07
C LYS A 133 -1.90 -3.58 18.04
N ALA A 134 -1.55 -2.89 16.97
CA ALA A 134 -0.26 -2.25 16.84
C ALA A 134 -0.10 -1.14 17.88
N LYS A 135 1.00 -1.17 18.63
CA LYS A 135 1.36 -0.12 19.60
C LYS A 135 2.05 1.07 18.93
N SER A 136 2.78 0.79 17.87
CA SER A 136 3.53 1.76 17.05
C SER A 136 3.43 1.37 15.59
N PRO A 137 3.71 2.29 14.66
CA PRO A 137 3.91 1.94 13.26
C PRO A 137 5.01 0.91 13.12
N ASN A 138 4.96 0.16 12.04
CA ASN A 138 6.01 -0.77 11.66
C ASN A 138 5.93 -1.08 10.17
N ALA A 139 7.04 -1.54 9.61
CA ALA A 139 7.17 -1.89 8.21
C ALA A 139 7.73 -3.30 8.03
N SER A 140 7.31 -3.97 6.98
CA SER A 140 7.81 -5.29 6.57
C SER A 140 7.56 -5.49 5.08
N ASP A 141 8.62 -5.81 4.34
CA ASP A 141 8.59 -6.06 2.90
C ASP A 141 7.98 -4.88 2.11
N TYR A 142 6.75 -5.05 1.60
CA TYR A 142 5.99 -4.04 0.85
C TYR A 142 4.82 -3.44 1.65
N ARG A 143 4.83 -3.61 2.97
CA ARG A 143 3.72 -3.24 3.85
C ARG A 143 4.17 -2.35 4.98
N THR A 144 3.40 -1.29 5.21
CA THR A 144 3.47 -0.45 6.40
C THR A 144 2.19 -0.57 7.21
N VAL A 145 2.31 -0.57 8.52
CA VAL A 145 1.20 -0.77 9.45
C VAL A 145 1.16 0.35 10.46
N TYR A 146 -0.04 0.85 10.76
CA TYR A 146 -0.27 1.96 11.69
C TYR A 146 -1.31 1.59 12.72
N ASN A 147 -1.19 2.13 13.93
CA ASN A 147 -2.22 1.93 14.95
C ASN A 147 -3.50 2.75 14.62
N ALA A 148 -4.62 2.29 15.19
CA ALA A 148 -5.94 2.86 14.99
C ALA A 148 -6.15 4.16 15.80
N SER A 149 -5.30 5.19 15.61
CA SER A 149 -5.37 6.47 16.29
C SER A 149 -5.72 7.62 15.36
N ASP A 150 -6.30 8.70 15.88
CA ASP A 150 -6.54 9.93 15.12
C ASP A 150 -5.24 10.57 14.61
N TYR A 151 -4.12 10.33 15.30
CA TYR A 151 -2.81 10.82 14.89
C TYR A 151 -2.41 10.36 13.48
N TYR A 152 -2.71 9.11 13.12
CA TYR A 152 -2.46 8.57 11.79
C TYR A 152 -3.68 8.68 10.86
N ALA A 153 -4.89 8.60 11.41
CA ALA A 153 -6.11 8.73 10.60
C ALA A 153 -6.18 10.09 9.89
N GLU A 154 -5.81 11.16 10.57
CA GLU A 154 -5.87 12.49 9.98
C GLU A 154 -4.95 12.65 8.75
N PRO A 155 -3.64 12.38 8.78
CA PRO A 155 -2.80 12.52 7.59
C PRO A 155 -3.20 11.59 6.45
N PHE A 156 -3.64 10.36 6.74
CA PHE A 156 -4.06 9.43 5.69
C PHE A 156 -5.40 9.77 5.06
N CYS A 157 -6.33 10.34 5.82
CA CYS A 157 -7.68 10.59 5.31
C CYS A 157 -7.94 12.06 4.95
N LYS A 158 -7.12 12.99 5.44
CA LYS A 158 -7.24 14.44 5.17
C LYS A 158 -6.10 14.87 4.25
N PRO A 159 -6.35 14.94 2.93
CA PRO A 159 -5.28 15.09 1.95
C PRO A 159 -4.48 16.38 2.08
N GLU A 160 -5.07 17.46 2.55
CA GLU A 160 -4.41 18.75 2.77
C GLU A 160 -3.37 18.71 3.90
N ASN A 161 -3.48 17.80 4.85
CA ASN A 161 -2.56 17.67 5.97
C ASN A 161 -1.38 16.73 5.67
N PHE A 162 -1.52 15.85 4.68
CA PHE A 162 -0.51 14.85 4.35
C PHE A 162 0.88 15.45 4.07
N PRO A 163 1.03 16.51 3.25
CA PRO A 163 2.35 17.07 2.92
C PRO A 163 3.15 17.56 4.13
N THR A 164 2.47 17.98 5.19
CA THR A 164 3.11 18.47 6.44
C THR A 164 3.23 17.42 7.52
N ARG A 165 2.57 16.27 7.37
CA ARG A 165 2.50 15.20 8.37
C ARG A 165 2.89 13.83 7.84
N CYS A 166 3.49 13.77 6.64
CA CYS A 166 3.86 12.51 6.00
C CYS A 166 5.15 11.87 6.54
N TRP A 167 5.85 12.51 7.48
CA TRP A 167 7.11 11.96 8.00
C TRP A 167 6.95 10.53 8.53
N GLY A 168 5.91 10.23 9.30
CA GLY A 168 5.67 8.88 9.80
C GLY A 168 5.46 7.86 8.66
N PRO A 169 4.51 8.10 7.74
CA PRO A 169 4.37 7.28 6.54
C PRO A 169 5.65 7.11 5.72
N ALA A 170 6.40 8.19 5.47
CA ALA A 170 7.68 8.14 4.75
C ALA A 170 8.73 7.32 5.49
N HIS A 171 8.84 7.48 6.81
CA HIS A 171 9.74 6.70 7.65
C HIS A 171 9.50 5.19 7.52
N GLU A 172 8.24 4.76 7.53
CA GLU A 172 7.89 3.34 7.40
C GLU A 172 8.12 2.82 5.96
N VAL A 173 7.80 3.61 4.94
CA VAL A 173 8.13 3.25 3.55
C VAL A 173 9.64 3.17 3.36
N GLY A 174 10.40 4.09 3.96
CA GLY A 174 11.85 4.04 3.99
C GLY A 174 12.40 2.72 4.55
N HIS A 175 11.78 2.13 5.58
CA HIS A 175 12.15 0.79 6.07
C HIS A 175 11.95 -0.30 5.02
N CYS A 176 10.87 -0.24 4.25
CA CYS A 176 10.63 -1.18 3.14
C CYS A 176 11.71 -1.05 2.05
N ASN A 177 12.24 0.15 1.86
CA ASN A 177 13.22 0.49 0.82
C ASN A 177 14.67 0.35 1.26
N GLN A 178 14.97 0.04 2.53
CA GLN A 178 16.32 -0.20 3.03
C GLN A 178 16.93 -1.50 2.47
N THR A 179 17.66 -1.41 1.38
CA THR A 179 18.32 -2.56 0.73
C THR A 179 19.58 -3.03 1.46
N ARG A 180 19.89 -4.33 1.33
CA ARG A 180 21.19 -4.93 1.75
C ARG A 180 21.84 -5.60 0.53
N PRO A 181 23.09 -5.26 0.18
CA PRO A 181 23.92 -4.20 0.76
C PRO A 181 23.44 -2.81 0.36
N GLY A 182 23.87 -1.77 1.07
CA GLY A 182 23.65 -0.38 0.69
C GLY A 182 23.11 0.48 1.81
N LEU A 183 21.78 0.55 1.95
CA LEU A 183 21.14 1.52 2.84
C LEU A 183 20.83 0.99 4.25
N LYS A 184 20.80 -0.32 4.46
CA LYS A 184 20.54 -0.90 5.79
C LYS A 184 21.85 -1.13 6.57
N TRP A 185 22.32 -0.11 7.28
CA TRP A 185 23.54 -0.18 8.08
C TRP A 185 23.28 -0.80 9.46
N ALA A 186 24.21 -1.61 9.92
CA ALA A 186 24.12 -2.24 11.23
C ALA A 186 24.01 -1.20 12.36
N GLY A 187 23.01 -1.36 13.22
CA GLY A 187 22.76 -0.45 14.34
C GLY A 187 22.12 0.90 13.97
N LEU A 188 21.90 1.19 12.66
CA LEU A 188 21.36 2.46 12.19
C LEU A 188 20.07 2.30 11.38
N THR A 189 19.30 1.23 11.64
CA THR A 189 18.08 0.92 10.91
C THR A 189 17.07 2.07 10.95
N GLU A 190 16.92 2.72 12.12
CA GLU A 190 16.00 3.86 12.32
C GLU A 190 16.56 5.21 11.83
N VAL A 191 17.77 5.20 11.29
CA VAL A 191 18.42 6.40 10.76
C VAL A 191 18.45 6.37 9.24
N THR A 192 18.89 5.25 8.67
CA THR A 192 19.10 5.14 7.23
C THR A 192 17.80 5.05 6.43
N ASN A 193 16.70 4.64 7.04
CA ASN A 193 15.36 4.73 6.42
C ASN A 193 14.88 6.16 6.20
N ASN A 194 15.38 7.14 6.94
CA ASN A 194 15.06 8.55 6.76
C ASN A 194 15.91 9.26 5.68
N ILE A 195 16.78 8.53 4.99
CA ILE A 195 17.58 9.06 3.87
C ILE A 195 16.79 8.99 2.56
N MET A 196 15.77 8.16 2.49
CA MET A 196 14.90 7.94 1.32
C MET A 196 13.96 9.09 1.01
#